data_df59def46c078267d4d6832a33019d72
#
_entry.id   df59def46c078267d4d6832a33019d72
#
_cell.length_a   1.000
_cell.length_b   1.000
_cell.length_c   1.000
_cell.angle_alpha   90.00
_cell.angle_beta   90.00
_cell.angle_gamma   90.00
#
_symmetry.space_group_name_H-M   'P 1'
#
loop_
_entity.id
_entity.type
_entity.pdbx_description
1 polymer ?
#
loop_
_entity_poly.entity_id
_entity_poly.type
_entity_poly.pdbx_seq_one_letter_code
_entity_poly.pdbx_strand_id
1 'polypeptide(L)'
;NDEAESIRIVDELYRLAGIYRTCIVSVLHYVPNGLKLRGHLGSELQRKAAAIVSIELDSEPSVSVVKALKVRDGSPLDVPLMQFSWDKELGMHIYIGEKPREEKEKRKEKELANVAREIFASQKHLTYIDLCDRIQQIMDVKERTAKNYIRYMREKEIIIKDPSNQNYFMIG
;
A
#
# COMPACT_ATOMS: atom_id res chain seq x y z
N ASN A 1 -19.92 2.84 21.40
CA ASN A 1 -19.37 3.42 20.17
C ASN A 1 -20.23 4.61 19.70
N ASP A 2 -20.35 5.59 20.59
CA ASP A 2 -21.12 6.81 20.37
C ASP A 2 -20.25 7.79 19.56
N GLU A 3 -20.80 8.34 18.48
CA GLU A 3 -20.12 9.30 17.61
C GLU A 3 -19.79 10.60 18.36
N ALA A 4 -20.75 11.13 19.12
CA ALA A 4 -20.59 12.36 19.90
C ALA A 4 -19.50 12.22 20.97
N GLU A 5 -19.46 11.09 21.66
CA GLU A 5 -18.41 10.80 22.64
C GLU A 5 -17.02 10.66 21.97
N SER A 6 -16.97 10.02 20.81
CA SER A 6 -15.73 9.89 20.04
C SER A 6 -15.16 11.23 19.62
N ILE A 7 -16.01 12.14 19.15
CA ILE A 7 -15.62 13.52 18.80
C ILE A 7 -15.09 14.25 20.03
N ARG A 8 -15.80 14.17 21.16
CA ARG A 8 -15.41 14.82 22.42
C ARG A 8 -14.05 14.34 22.91
N ILE A 9 -13.79 13.03 22.87
CA ILE A 9 -12.51 12.45 23.28
C ILE A 9 -11.37 12.96 22.39
N VAL A 10 -11.55 12.96 21.07
CA VAL A 10 -10.51 13.40 20.14
C VAL A 10 -10.24 14.89 20.28
N ASP A 11 -11.27 15.72 20.49
CA ASP A 11 -11.13 17.15 20.73
C ASP A 11 -10.36 17.42 22.02
N GLU A 12 -10.63 16.66 23.08
CA GLU A 12 -9.92 16.79 24.35
C GLU A 12 -8.45 16.39 24.21
N LEU A 13 -8.12 15.27 23.51
CA LEU A 13 -6.73 14.89 23.24
C LEU A 13 -6.00 15.97 22.44
N TYR A 14 -6.66 16.57 21.45
CA TYR A 14 -6.09 17.65 20.66
C TYR A 14 -5.84 18.91 21.52
N ARG A 15 -6.78 19.26 22.38
CA ARG A 15 -6.67 20.38 23.34
C ARG A 15 -5.51 20.17 24.30
N LEU A 16 -5.37 18.98 24.89
CA LEU A 16 -4.30 18.63 25.81
C LEU A 16 -2.94 18.68 25.13
N ALA A 17 -2.83 18.13 23.92
CA ALA A 17 -1.60 18.21 23.14
C ALA A 17 -1.16 19.67 22.92
N GLY A 18 -2.10 20.57 22.64
CA GLY A 18 -1.82 22.00 22.47
C GLY A 18 -1.41 22.70 23.76
N ILE A 19 -2.14 22.47 24.86
CA ILE A 19 -1.85 23.09 26.15
C ILE A 19 -0.47 22.69 26.68
N TYR A 20 -0.19 21.39 26.65
CA TYR A 20 1.06 20.84 27.17
C TYR A 20 2.20 20.83 26.16
N ARG A 21 1.96 21.29 24.93
CA ARG A 21 2.92 21.27 23.82
C ARG A 21 3.61 19.90 23.68
N THR A 22 2.80 18.84 23.74
CA THR A 22 3.27 17.46 23.74
C THR A 22 2.68 16.66 22.57
N CYS A 23 3.30 15.55 22.25
CA CYS A 23 2.78 14.58 21.29
C CYS A 23 1.95 13.52 22.03
N ILE A 24 0.71 13.29 21.56
CA ILE A 24 -0.12 12.19 22.04
C ILE A 24 -0.14 11.12 20.96
N VAL A 25 0.27 9.90 21.28
CA VAL A 25 0.26 8.75 20.40
C VAL A 25 -0.86 7.82 20.82
N SER A 26 -1.79 7.54 19.89
CA SER A 26 -2.90 6.60 20.10
C SER A 26 -2.70 5.36 19.23
N VAL A 27 -2.91 4.18 19.78
CA VAL A 27 -2.80 2.90 19.09
C VAL A 27 -4.19 2.33 18.86
N LEU A 28 -4.49 1.99 17.63
CA LEU A 28 -5.78 1.44 17.20
C LEU A 28 -5.59 0.28 16.23
N HIS A 29 -6.52 -0.66 16.27
CA HIS A 29 -6.57 -1.75 15.30
C HIS A 29 -7.28 -1.32 14.00
N TYR A 30 -6.80 -1.84 12.87
CA TYR A 30 -7.50 -1.74 11.60
C TYR A 30 -8.74 -2.63 11.55
N VAL A 31 -9.67 -2.27 10.69
CA VAL A 31 -10.71 -3.20 10.25
C VAL A 31 -10.05 -4.24 9.33
N PRO A 32 -10.33 -5.55 9.52
CA PRO A 32 -9.88 -6.56 8.57
C PRO A 32 -10.25 -6.15 7.13
N ASN A 33 -9.29 -6.25 6.21
CA ASN A 33 -9.44 -5.93 4.79
C ASN A 33 -9.53 -4.42 4.45
N GLY A 34 -8.97 -3.51 5.26
CA GLY A 34 -8.94 -2.09 4.90
C GLY A 34 -7.98 -1.23 5.70
N LEU A 35 -7.65 -0.06 5.17
CA LEU A 35 -6.87 0.98 5.86
C LEU A 35 -7.76 1.87 6.76
N LYS A 36 -9.02 1.50 6.96
CA LYS A 36 -9.95 2.25 7.80
C LYS A 36 -9.77 1.82 9.25
N LEU A 37 -9.59 2.78 10.14
CA LEU A 37 -9.56 2.54 11.58
C LEU A 37 -10.96 2.14 12.08
N ARG A 38 -11.00 1.28 13.09
CA ARG A 38 -12.25 0.71 13.59
C ARG A 38 -13.06 1.74 14.39
N GLY A 39 -14.35 1.87 14.03
CA GLY A 39 -15.35 2.65 14.78
C GLY A 39 -15.27 4.16 14.57
N HIS A 40 -16.19 4.89 15.25
CA HIS A 40 -16.28 6.35 15.17
C HIS A 40 -15.01 7.04 15.70
N LEU A 41 -14.45 6.54 16.81
CA LEU A 41 -13.20 7.06 17.38
C LEU A 41 -12.04 6.96 16.38
N GLY A 42 -11.92 5.82 15.68
CA GLY A 42 -10.90 5.64 14.65
C GLY A 42 -11.06 6.61 13.49
N SER A 43 -12.28 6.85 13.03
CA SER A 43 -12.58 7.79 11.95
C SER A 43 -12.25 9.24 12.36
N GLU A 44 -12.57 9.65 13.57
CA GLU A 44 -12.26 10.98 14.08
C GLU A 44 -10.76 11.21 14.30
N LEU A 45 -10.06 10.22 14.86
CA LEU A 45 -8.61 10.27 14.98
C LEU A 45 -7.94 10.34 13.59
N GLN A 46 -8.41 9.56 12.62
CA GLN A 46 -7.89 9.60 11.25
C GLN A 46 -8.08 10.97 10.60
N ARG A 47 -9.17 11.65 10.89
CA ARG A 47 -9.47 13.00 10.40
C ARG A 47 -8.55 14.05 11.04
N LYS A 48 -8.38 14.03 12.36
CA LYS A 48 -7.71 15.08 13.14
C LYS A 48 -6.22 14.86 13.37
N ALA A 49 -5.72 13.62 13.37
CA ALA A 49 -4.31 13.32 13.58
C ALA A 49 -3.39 14.06 12.61
N ALA A 50 -2.29 14.60 13.11
CA ALA A 50 -1.25 15.23 12.30
C ALA A 50 -0.48 14.21 11.47
N ALA A 51 -0.26 13.03 12.03
CA ALA A 51 0.36 11.90 11.34
C ALA A 51 -0.35 10.59 11.68
N ILE A 52 -0.32 9.66 10.75
CA ILE A 52 -0.81 8.29 10.92
C ILE A 52 0.25 7.36 10.36
N VAL A 53 0.64 6.37 11.16
CA VAL A 53 1.54 5.31 10.75
C VAL A 53 0.87 3.96 10.86
N SER A 54 1.16 3.04 9.95
CA SER A 54 0.82 1.62 10.08
C SER A 54 2.03 0.83 10.50
N ILE A 55 1.78 -0.26 11.23
CA ILE A 55 2.75 -1.30 11.53
C ILE A 55 2.25 -2.57 10.88
N GLU A 56 3.03 -3.11 9.97
CA GLU A 56 2.69 -4.29 9.17
C GLU A 56 3.82 -5.31 9.26
N LEU A 57 3.51 -6.60 9.18
CA LEU A 57 4.54 -7.63 9.03
C LEU A 57 5.17 -7.52 7.64
N ASP A 58 6.48 -7.73 7.57
CA ASP A 58 7.19 -7.84 6.31
C ASP A 58 6.98 -9.22 5.67
N SER A 59 7.55 -9.43 4.50
CA SER A 59 7.71 -10.77 3.89
C SER A 59 8.56 -11.70 4.76
N GLU A 60 9.47 -11.15 5.56
CA GLU A 60 10.18 -11.85 6.62
C GLU A 60 9.35 -11.77 7.92
N PRO A 61 8.87 -12.91 8.47
CA PRO A 61 7.94 -12.91 9.62
C PRO A 61 8.50 -12.32 10.91
N SER A 62 9.82 -12.21 11.03
CA SER A 62 10.51 -11.62 12.19
C SER A 62 10.60 -10.08 12.11
N VAL A 63 10.24 -9.49 10.98
CA VAL A 63 10.39 -8.07 10.70
C VAL A 63 9.04 -7.38 10.62
N SER A 64 8.92 -6.27 11.33
CA SER A 64 7.80 -5.32 11.24
C SER A 64 8.22 -4.07 10.47
N VAL A 65 7.34 -3.57 9.61
CA VAL A 65 7.56 -2.35 8.84
C VAL A 65 6.63 -1.26 9.33
N VAL A 66 7.19 -0.13 9.69
CA VAL A 66 6.46 1.10 10.00
C VAL A 66 6.40 1.98 8.75
N LYS A 67 5.18 2.36 8.37
CA LYS A 67 4.89 3.12 7.15
C LYS A 67 4.00 4.31 7.46
N ALA A 68 4.38 5.50 7.01
CA ALA A 68 3.50 6.66 7.07
C ALA A 68 2.33 6.51 6.09
N LEU A 69 1.11 6.72 6.60
CA LEU A 69 -0.13 6.75 5.81
C LEU A 69 -0.64 8.18 5.61
N LYS A 70 -0.39 9.04 6.56
CA LYS A 70 -0.76 10.46 6.54
C LYS A 70 0.32 11.28 7.22
N VAL A 71 0.66 12.40 6.63
CA VAL A 71 1.49 13.48 7.21
C VAL A 71 0.81 14.78 6.83
N ARG A 72 0.54 15.67 7.82
CA ARG A 72 -0.24 16.90 7.58
C ARG A 72 0.52 17.88 6.69
N ASP A 73 1.80 18.10 6.98
CA ASP A 73 2.62 19.15 6.37
C ASP A 73 3.66 18.59 5.38
N GLY A 74 3.38 17.41 4.80
CA GLY A 74 4.28 16.76 3.85
C GLY A 74 3.65 15.57 3.15
N SER A 75 4.45 14.90 2.34
CA SER A 75 4.04 13.64 1.69
C SER A 75 4.37 12.44 2.57
N PRO A 76 3.43 11.50 2.76
CA PRO A 76 3.77 10.21 3.39
C PRO A 76 4.88 9.45 2.63
N LEU A 77 5.11 9.83 1.38
CA LEU A 77 6.17 9.24 0.55
C LEU A 77 7.57 9.73 0.93
N ASP A 78 7.68 10.87 1.59
CA ASP A 78 8.96 11.44 2.04
C ASP A 78 9.45 10.77 3.35
N VAL A 79 8.56 10.07 4.05
CA VAL A 79 8.91 9.33 5.27
C VAL A 79 9.43 7.95 4.90
N PRO A 80 10.65 7.55 5.30
CA PRO A 80 11.19 6.24 4.98
C PRO A 80 10.34 5.10 5.56
N LEU A 81 10.41 3.92 4.96
CA LEU A 81 9.85 2.70 5.54
C LEU A 81 10.85 2.17 6.57
N MET A 82 10.49 2.22 7.84
CA MET A 82 11.37 1.79 8.92
C MET A 82 11.11 0.32 9.28
N GLN A 83 12.18 -0.47 9.39
CA GLN A 83 12.11 -1.87 9.76
C GLN A 83 12.51 -2.08 11.21
N PHE A 84 11.78 -2.94 11.89
CA PHE A 84 12.02 -3.34 13.28
C PHE A 84 11.97 -4.86 13.40
N SER A 85 12.85 -5.44 14.21
CA SER A 85 12.85 -6.85 14.56
C SER A 85 12.80 -7.03 16.07
N TRP A 86 12.19 -8.15 16.52
CA TRP A 86 12.18 -8.49 17.93
C TRP A 86 13.55 -9.00 18.38
N ASP A 87 14.14 -8.31 19.35
CA ASP A 87 15.36 -8.76 20.03
C ASP A 87 14.98 -9.55 21.27
N LYS A 88 15.38 -10.83 21.32
CA LYS A 88 15.05 -11.74 22.42
C LYS A 88 15.84 -11.44 23.70
N GLU A 89 17.05 -10.92 23.58
CA GLU A 89 17.91 -10.62 24.71
C GLU A 89 17.45 -9.33 25.42
N LEU A 90 17.10 -8.32 24.63
CA LEU A 90 16.58 -7.05 25.13
C LEU A 90 15.08 -7.10 25.46
N GLY A 91 14.35 -8.10 24.97
CA GLY A 91 12.90 -8.22 25.15
C GLY A 91 12.09 -7.08 24.53
N MET A 92 12.57 -6.50 23.42
CA MET A 92 11.95 -5.36 22.75
C MET A 92 12.19 -5.37 21.24
N HIS A 93 11.38 -4.61 20.51
CA HIS A 93 11.65 -4.35 19.09
C HIS A 93 12.80 -3.35 18.93
N ILE A 94 13.78 -3.70 18.11
CA ILE A 94 14.91 -2.85 17.74
C ILE A 94 14.77 -2.39 16.28
N TYR A 95 15.21 -1.16 16.03
CA TYR A 95 15.31 -0.64 14.67
C TYR A 95 16.47 -1.31 13.94
N ILE A 96 16.20 -1.89 12.76
CA ILE A 96 17.21 -2.62 11.98
C ILE A 96 17.56 -1.94 10.65
N GLY A 97 16.90 -0.85 10.31
CA GLY A 97 17.20 -0.08 9.11
C GLY A 97 15.97 0.43 8.36
N GLU A 98 16.21 0.99 7.21
CA GLU A 98 15.18 1.47 6.29
C GLU A 98 14.98 0.50 5.13
N LYS A 99 13.72 0.24 4.77
CA LYS A 99 13.38 -0.54 3.59
C LYS A 99 13.34 0.36 2.36
N PRO A 100 14.13 0.09 1.31
CA PRO A 100 14.08 0.87 0.09
C PRO A 100 12.68 0.84 -0.54
N ARG A 101 12.11 2.00 -0.87
CA ARG A 101 10.80 2.07 -1.54
C ARG A 101 10.83 1.50 -2.96
N GLU A 102 11.99 1.51 -3.60
CA GLU A 102 12.21 0.93 -4.92
C GLU A 102 11.89 -0.57 -5.00
N GLU A 103 12.05 -1.32 -3.91
CA GLU A 103 11.69 -2.74 -3.88
C GLU A 103 10.20 -2.99 -4.16
N LYS A 104 9.32 -2.08 -3.74
CA LYS A 104 7.88 -2.23 -4.00
C LYS A 104 7.55 -2.07 -5.48
N GLU A 105 8.22 -1.15 -6.16
CA GLU A 105 8.06 -0.93 -7.58
C GLU A 105 8.65 -2.08 -8.38
N LYS A 106 9.88 -2.52 -8.05
CA LYS A 106 10.53 -3.69 -8.64
C LYS A 106 9.75 -4.98 -8.40
N ARG A 107 9.15 -5.13 -7.21
CA ARG A 107 8.31 -6.29 -6.89
C ARG A 107 7.04 -6.31 -7.74
N LYS A 108 6.36 -5.17 -7.86
CA LYS A 108 5.19 -5.01 -8.73
C LYS A 108 5.54 -5.27 -10.19
N GLU A 109 6.66 -4.75 -10.66
CA GLU A 109 7.15 -4.96 -12.01
C GLU A 109 7.43 -6.44 -12.27
N LYS A 110 8.11 -7.13 -11.35
CA LYS A 110 8.37 -8.58 -11.43
C LYS A 110 7.08 -9.41 -11.40
N GLU A 111 6.12 -9.06 -10.55
CA GLU A 111 4.81 -9.71 -10.47
C GLU A 111 4.06 -9.57 -11.80
N LEU A 112 3.95 -8.36 -12.33
CA LEU A 112 3.27 -8.11 -13.59
C LEU A 112 4.00 -8.70 -14.79
N ALA A 113 5.34 -8.78 -14.77
CA ALA A 113 6.11 -9.48 -15.78
C ALA A 113 5.84 -11.00 -15.76
N ASN A 114 5.68 -11.61 -14.59
CA ASN A 114 5.31 -13.02 -14.48
C ASN A 114 3.88 -13.27 -15.01
N VAL A 115 2.92 -12.42 -14.65
CA VAL A 115 1.55 -12.46 -15.17
C VAL A 115 1.54 -12.30 -16.70
N ALA A 116 2.32 -11.37 -17.24
CA ALA A 116 2.43 -11.23 -18.69
C ALA A 116 2.96 -12.50 -19.35
N ARG A 117 4.02 -13.11 -18.82
CA ARG A 117 4.54 -14.39 -19.36
C ARG A 117 3.51 -15.51 -19.32
N GLU A 118 2.73 -15.62 -18.25
CA GLU A 118 1.66 -16.60 -18.12
C GLU A 118 0.57 -16.37 -19.18
N ILE A 119 0.13 -15.13 -19.35
CA ILE A 119 -0.91 -14.75 -20.32
C ILE A 119 -0.45 -15.07 -21.76
N PHE A 120 0.77 -14.71 -22.10
CA PHE A 120 1.32 -14.87 -23.45
C PHE A 120 1.90 -16.26 -23.72
N ALA A 121 1.97 -17.16 -22.72
CA ALA A 121 2.42 -18.55 -22.91
C ALA A 121 1.51 -19.34 -23.85
N SER A 122 0.21 -19.06 -23.83
CA SER A 122 -0.79 -19.76 -24.66
C SER A 122 -1.07 -19.07 -26.00
N GLN A 123 -0.83 -17.77 -26.11
CA GLN A 123 -1.15 -16.97 -27.29
C GLN A 123 -0.19 -15.78 -27.41
N LYS A 124 0.59 -15.74 -28.49
CA LYS A 124 1.65 -14.73 -28.66
C LYS A 124 1.16 -13.30 -28.90
N HIS A 125 -0.05 -13.15 -29.43
CA HIS A 125 -0.64 -11.85 -29.77
C HIS A 125 -2.05 -11.77 -29.19
N LEU A 126 -2.36 -10.72 -28.45
CA LEU A 126 -3.67 -10.52 -27.82
C LEU A 126 -4.19 -9.12 -28.11
N THR A 127 -5.50 -9.01 -28.31
CA THR A 127 -6.16 -7.72 -28.38
C THR A 127 -6.17 -7.05 -26.99
N TYR A 128 -6.44 -5.75 -26.94
CA TYR A 128 -6.57 -5.04 -25.67
C TYR A 128 -7.68 -5.62 -24.77
N ILE A 129 -8.79 -6.04 -25.39
CA ILE A 129 -9.94 -6.62 -24.67
C ILE A 129 -9.54 -7.97 -24.07
N ASP A 130 -9.00 -8.87 -24.88
CA ASP A 130 -8.59 -10.21 -24.41
C ASP A 130 -7.53 -10.13 -23.31
N LEU A 131 -6.58 -9.19 -23.44
CA LEU A 131 -5.55 -8.96 -22.43
C LEU A 131 -6.17 -8.46 -21.12
N CYS A 132 -7.12 -7.54 -21.18
CA CYS A 132 -7.82 -7.02 -20.02
C CYS A 132 -8.60 -8.12 -19.29
N ASP A 133 -9.32 -8.97 -20.03
CA ASP A 133 -10.11 -10.06 -19.47
C ASP A 133 -9.22 -11.13 -18.81
N ARG A 134 -8.09 -11.48 -19.43
CA ARG A 134 -7.15 -12.43 -18.85
C ARG A 134 -6.50 -11.92 -17.57
N ILE A 135 -6.13 -10.63 -17.51
CA ILE A 135 -5.61 -10.02 -16.29
C ILE A 135 -6.66 -10.05 -15.18
N GLN A 136 -7.91 -9.75 -15.48
CA GLN A 136 -9.01 -9.83 -14.51
C GLN A 136 -9.14 -11.25 -13.94
N GLN A 137 -9.07 -12.28 -14.80
CA GLN A 137 -9.20 -13.67 -14.39
C GLN A 137 -8.02 -14.16 -13.54
N ILE A 138 -6.78 -13.87 -13.96
CA ILE A 138 -5.59 -14.38 -13.27
C ILE A 138 -5.35 -13.66 -11.93
N MET A 139 -5.59 -12.36 -11.89
CA MET A 139 -5.31 -11.54 -10.70
C MET A 139 -6.54 -11.29 -9.82
N ASP A 140 -7.71 -11.79 -10.20
CA ASP A 140 -9.00 -11.55 -9.51
C ASP A 140 -9.25 -10.06 -9.25
N VAL A 141 -9.10 -9.22 -10.27
CA VAL A 141 -9.24 -7.76 -10.17
C VAL A 141 -10.34 -7.23 -11.07
N LYS A 142 -10.87 -6.05 -10.71
CA LYS A 142 -11.86 -5.36 -11.53
C LYS A 142 -11.23 -4.75 -12.79
N GLU A 143 -12.04 -4.56 -13.82
CA GLU A 143 -11.65 -4.00 -15.13
C GLU A 143 -10.80 -2.72 -15.02
N ARG A 144 -11.17 -1.79 -14.14
CA ARG A 144 -10.41 -0.55 -13.91
C ARG A 144 -8.97 -0.83 -13.45
N THR A 145 -8.79 -1.82 -12.60
CA THR A 145 -7.46 -2.22 -12.10
C THR A 145 -6.65 -2.90 -13.19
N ALA A 146 -7.28 -3.80 -13.96
CA ALA A 146 -6.66 -4.45 -15.10
C ALA A 146 -6.17 -3.44 -16.15
N LYS A 147 -6.97 -2.43 -16.48
CA LYS A 147 -6.57 -1.32 -17.37
C LYS A 147 -5.37 -0.53 -16.85
N ASN A 148 -5.31 -0.29 -15.52
CA ASN A 148 -4.15 0.35 -14.90
C ASN A 148 -2.89 -0.53 -14.98
N TYR A 149 -3.03 -1.85 -14.85
CA TYR A 149 -1.92 -2.79 -15.01
C TYR A 149 -1.41 -2.84 -16.46
N ILE A 150 -2.31 -2.87 -17.44
CA ILE A 150 -1.93 -2.79 -18.87
C ILE A 150 -1.13 -1.50 -19.14
N ARG A 151 -1.61 -0.35 -18.63
CA ARG A 151 -0.88 0.91 -18.78
C ARG A 151 0.52 0.83 -18.17
N TYR A 152 0.62 0.34 -16.94
CA TYR A 152 1.90 0.19 -16.24
C TYR A 152 2.86 -0.77 -16.99
N MET A 153 2.36 -1.93 -17.44
CA MET A 153 3.15 -2.89 -18.20
C MET A 153 3.68 -2.30 -19.52
N ARG A 154 2.90 -1.43 -20.16
CA ARG A 154 3.36 -0.70 -21.36
C ARG A 154 4.43 0.35 -21.03
N GLU A 155 4.23 1.13 -19.97
CA GLU A 155 5.21 2.14 -19.51
C GLU A 155 6.55 1.51 -19.12
N LYS A 156 6.53 0.26 -18.64
CA LYS A 156 7.73 -0.52 -18.27
C LYS A 156 8.22 -1.46 -19.39
N GLU A 157 7.64 -1.38 -20.57
CA GLU A 157 7.97 -2.23 -21.74
C GLU A 157 7.86 -3.75 -21.48
N ILE A 158 7.11 -4.15 -20.42
CA ILE A 158 6.80 -5.56 -20.15
C ILE A 158 5.94 -6.15 -21.28
N ILE A 159 5.05 -5.32 -21.83
CA ILE A 159 4.28 -5.60 -23.03
C ILE A 159 4.42 -4.45 -24.01
N ILE A 160 4.49 -4.78 -25.28
CA ILE A 160 4.59 -3.82 -26.37
C ILE A 160 3.46 -4.05 -27.38
N LYS A 161 3.19 -3.05 -28.19
CA LYS A 161 2.33 -3.24 -29.36
C LYS A 161 3.09 -4.03 -30.42
N ASP A 162 2.35 -4.94 -31.09
CA ASP A 162 2.90 -5.71 -32.20
C ASP A 162 3.32 -4.76 -33.34
N PRO A 163 4.59 -4.77 -33.77
CA PRO A 163 5.06 -3.94 -34.88
C PRO A 163 4.30 -4.20 -36.20
N SER A 164 3.83 -5.42 -36.40
CA SER A 164 3.12 -5.84 -37.62
C SER A 164 1.65 -5.51 -37.59
N ASN A 165 1.04 -5.40 -36.40
CA ASN A 165 -0.38 -5.09 -36.23
C ASN A 165 -0.65 -4.35 -34.91
N GLN A 166 -0.84 -3.04 -34.98
CA GLN A 166 -1.02 -2.14 -33.83
C GLN A 166 -2.28 -2.43 -32.97
N ASN A 167 -3.16 -3.33 -33.41
CA ASN A 167 -4.33 -3.76 -32.64
C ASN A 167 -4.00 -4.85 -31.62
N TYR A 168 -2.80 -5.44 -31.71
CA TYR A 168 -2.36 -6.52 -30.83
C TYR A 168 -1.22 -6.06 -29.90
N PHE A 169 -1.11 -6.77 -28.80
CA PHE A 169 -0.02 -6.68 -27.85
C PHE A 169 0.75 -7.99 -27.82
N MET A 170 2.03 -7.90 -27.52
CA MET A 170 2.94 -9.02 -27.32
C MET A 170 3.85 -8.74 -26.13
N ILE A 171 4.57 -9.76 -25.67
CA ILE A 171 5.57 -9.59 -24.61
C ILE A 171 6.73 -8.75 -25.15
N GLY A 172 7.23 -7.80 -24.32
CA GLY A 172 8.34 -6.93 -24.66
C GLY A 172 9.70 -7.58 -24.45
#